data_f79c13a5a74a5ec92c81831c6731123b
#
_entry.id   f79c13a5a74a5ec92c81831c6731123b
#
_cell.length_a   1.000
_cell.length_b   1.000
_cell.length_c   1.000
_cell.angle_alpha   90.00
_cell.angle_beta   90.00
_cell.angle_gamma   90.00
#
_symmetry.space_group_name_H-M   'P 1'
#
loop_
_entity.id
_entity.type
_entity.pdbx_description
1 polymer ?
#
loop_
_entity_poly.entity_id
_entity_poly.type
_entity_poly.pdbx_seq_one_letter_code
_entity_poly.pdbx_strand_id
1 'polypeptide(L)'
;MVINYRNLIESAVKKNPPSVGDLKKLPGTKSDFDLIEKYDDRISPSNLKPASVVVGIIEREKPYIFLTKRSANLEQHSGQIAFPGGKVEDGETFTEAAFREAKEEVGLDSSEFKLCGYLDTYETGTGYRILPVVGFVDPKFVPKINEGEVAETFEVPFEFIMDKRNHQLQSGKWRGVVRNFYTITYQGYNIWLSLIHI
;
A
#
# COMPACT_ATOMS: atom_id res chain seq x y z
N MET A 1 -3.54 29.84 -6.31
CA MET A 1 -3.45 28.83 -7.40
C MET A 1 -4.10 27.56 -6.86
N VAL A 2 -5.16 27.07 -7.47
CA VAL A 2 -5.83 25.84 -7.04
C VAL A 2 -5.00 24.67 -7.55
N ILE A 3 -4.54 23.80 -6.65
CA ILE A 3 -3.76 22.60 -7.01
C ILE A 3 -4.71 21.63 -7.69
N ASN A 4 -4.38 21.22 -8.91
CA ASN A 4 -5.09 20.14 -9.58
C ASN A 4 -4.42 18.81 -9.19
N TYR A 5 -4.91 18.21 -8.11
CA TYR A 5 -4.38 16.95 -7.57
C TYR A 5 -4.49 15.80 -8.56
N ARG A 6 -5.57 15.75 -9.36
CA ARG A 6 -5.74 14.70 -10.37
C ARG A 6 -4.58 14.70 -11.35
N ASN A 7 -4.28 15.84 -11.96
CA ASN A 7 -3.17 15.94 -12.92
C ASN A 7 -1.83 15.63 -12.27
N LEU A 8 -1.62 16.04 -11.02
CA LEU A 8 -0.40 15.76 -10.27
C LEU A 8 -0.23 14.24 -10.10
N ILE A 9 -1.24 13.54 -9.63
CA ILE A 9 -1.22 12.09 -9.40
C ILE A 9 -1.07 11.35 -10.73
N GLU A 10 -1.85 11.69 -11.75
CA GLU A 10 -1.78 11.04 -13.07
C GLU A 10 -0.41 11.20 -13.76
N SER A 11 0.32 12.28 -13.47
CA SER A 11 1.67 12.50 -13.99
C SER A 11 2.76 11.77 -13.19
N ALA A 12 2.49 11.40 -11.93
CA ALA A 12 3.46 10.76 -11.05
C ALA A 12 3.49 9.23 -11.16
N VAL A 13 2.49 8.61 -11.79
CA VAL A 13 2.35 7.16 -11.88
C VAL A 13 2.81 6.58 -13.22
N LYS A 14 3.30 5.35 -13.19
CA LYS A 14 3.66 4.57 -14.40
C LYS A 14 2.38 4.06 -15.07
N LYS A 15 2.35 4.08 -16.40
CA LYS A 15 1.14 3.66 -17.14
C LYS A 15 1.06 2.16 -17.38
N ASN A 16 2.19 1.46 -17.38
CA ASN A 16 2.27 0.03 -17.61
C ASN A 16 2.78 -0.70 -16.37
N PRO A 17 2.09 -1.76 -15.92
CA PRO A 17 2.60 -2.59 -14.83
C PRO A 17 3.76 -3.46 -15.32
N PRO A 18 4.67 -3.86 -14.43
CA PRO A 18 5.59 -4.95 -14.71
C PRO A 18 4.82 -6.26 -14.86
N SER A 19 5.38 -7.22 -15.62
CA SER A 19 4.82 -8.57 -15.61
C SER A 19 5.14 -9.29 -14.28
N VAL A 20 4.26 -10.21 -13.85
CA VAL A 20 4.50 -11.02 -12.65
C VAL A 20 5.78 -11.85 -12.79
N GLY A 21 6.09 -12.32 -14.02
CA GLY A 21 7.31 -13.06 -14.33
C GLY A 21 8.62 -12.25 -14.25
N ASP A 22 8.54 -10.93 -14.37
CA ASP A 22 9.72 -10.05 -14.33
C ASP A 22 10.10 -9.60 -12.91
N LEU A 23 9.40 -10.07 -11.88
CA LEU A 23 9.64 -9.68 -10.48
C LEU A 23 11.12 -9.75 -10.06
N LYS A 24 11.87 -10.73 -10.55
CA LYS A 24 13.29 -10.90 -10.20
C LYS A 24 14.23 -9.90 -10.89
N LYS A 25 13.73 -9.16 -11.89
CA LYS A 25 14.55 -8.30 -12.78
C LYS A 25 14.28 -6.80 -12.62
N LEU A 26 13.34 -6.41 -11.76
CA LEU A 26 12.91 -5.01 -11.65
C LEU A 26 13.94 -4.17 -10.92
N PRO A 27 14.59 -3.19 -11.58
CA PRO A 27 15.47 -2.25 -10.91
C PRO A 27 14.67 -1.20 -10.11
N GLY A 28 15.28 -0.64 -9.08
CA GLY A 28 14.76 0.52 -8.37
C GLY A 28 13.63 0.25 -7.39
N THR A 29 13.51 -0.97 -6.94
CA THR A 29 12.53 -1.35 -5.90
C THR A 29 12.89 -0.73 -4.56
N LYS A 30 11.93 -0.10 -3.92
CA LYS A 30 12.01 0.33 -2.51
C LYS A 30 11.79 -0.86 -1.59
N SER A 31 12.33 -0.80 -0.36
CA SER A 31 12.23 -1.94 0.55
C SER A 31 12.20 -1.55 2.03
N ASP A 32 11.73 -2.48 2.87
CA ASP A 32 11.86 -2.42 4.32
C ASP A 32 13.33 -2.38 4.79
N PHE A 33 14.28 -2.63 3.91
CA PHE A 33 15.71 -2.70 4.18
C PHE A 33 16.47 -1.42 3.84
N ASP A 34 15.83 -0.45 3.16
CA ASP A 34 16.50 0.78 2.68
C ASP A 34 17.05 1.66 3.82
N LEU A 35 16.49 1.54 5.02
CA LEU A 35 16.88 2.32 6.20
C LEU A 35 17.65 1.48 7.25
N ILE A 36 18.23 0.35 6.85
CA ILE A 36 19.09 -0.47 7.71
C ILE A 36 20.55 -0.01 7.60
N GLU A 37 21.17 0.36 8.71
CA GLU A 37 22.56 0.84 8.73
C GLU A 37 23.59 -0.23 8.34
N LYS A 38 23.31 -1.51 8.63
CA LYS A 38 24.16 -2.65 8.26
C LYS A 38 23.28 -3.69 7.56
N TYR A 39 23.32 -3.67 6.24
CA TYR A 39 22.64 -4.66 5.43
C TYR A 39 23.29 -6.04 5.66
N ASP A 40 22.46 -7.04 5.91
CA ASP A 40 22.84 -8.44 6.05
C ASP A 40 21.98 -9.26 5.09
N ASP A 41 22.60 -9.88 4.09
CA ASP A 41 21.92 -10.68 3.06
C ASP A 41 21.04 -11.81 3.63
N ARG A 42 21.31 -12.23 4.87
CA ARG A 42 20.51 -13.23 5.59
C ARG A 42 19.12 -12.71 6.00
N ILE A 43 18.92 -11.38 5.95
CA ILE A 43 17.66 -10.73 6.36
C ILE A 43 16.73 -10.56 5.17
N SER A 44 17.29 -10.41 3.95
CA SER A 44 16.51 -10.30 2.73
C SER A 44 15.90 -11.64 2.34
N PRO A 45 14.59 -11.71 2.05
CA PRO A 45 13.98 -12.95 1.59
C PRO A 45 14.53 -13.36 0.23
N SER A 46 15.01 -14.60 0.11
CA SER A 46 15.55 -15.14 -1.14
C SER A 46 14.50 -15.37 -2.22
N ASN A 47 13.23 -15.55 -1.82
CA ASN A 47 12.09 -15.77 -2.70
C ASN A 47 10.94 -14.82 -2.32
N LEU A 48 10.82 -13.72 -3.08
CA LEU A 48 9.73 -12.78 -2.91
C LEU A 48 8.46 -13.28 -3.62
N LYS A 49 7.35 -13.31 -2.88
CA LYS A 49 6.02 -13.63 -3.42
C LYS A 49 5.38 -12.38 -3.99
N PRO A 50 4.74 -12.46 -5.17
CA PRO A 50 4.04 -11.33 -5.72
C PRO A 50 2.79 -10.99 -4.89
N ALA A 51 2.58 -9.68 -4.69
CA ALA A 51 1.38 -9.15 -4.06
C ALA A 51 1.00 -7.82 -4.73
N SER A 52 -0.23 -7.41 -4.56
CA SER A 52 -0.71 -6.14 -5.10
C SER A 52 -1.69 -5.47 -4.14
N VAL A 53 -1.70 -4.15 -4.14
CA VAL A 53 -2.60 -3.36 -3.29
C VAL A 53 -3.25 -2.23 -4.08
N VAL A 54 -4.45 -1.84 -3.69
CA VAL A 54 -5.17 -0.69 -4.23
C VAL A 54 -4.82 0.56 -3.44
N VAL A 55 -4.11 1.50 -4.06
CA VAL A 55 -3.95 2.86 -3.55
C VAL A 55 -5.14 3.69 -4.02
N GLY A 56 -6.23 3.58 -3.28
CA GLY A 56 -7.49 4.24 -3.59
C GLY A 56 -7.49 5.70 -3.13
N ILE A 57 -7.75 6.60 -4.07
CA ILE A 57 -7.83 8.04 -3.80
C ILE A 57 -9.29 8.46 -3.98
N ILE A 58 -9.95 8.84 -2.89
CA ILE A 58 -11.32 9.34 -2.94
C ILE A 58 -11.28 10.82 -3.30
N GLU A 59 -11.84 11.14 -4.46
CA GLU A 59 -11.80 12.47 -5.04
C GLU A 59 -12.99 13.31 -4.56
N ARG A 60 -12.74 14.14 -3.54
CA ARG A 60 -13.67 15.17 -3.05
C ARG A 60 -13.12 16.56 -3.37
N GLU A 61 -13.59 17.61 -2.70
CA GLU A 61 -12.99 18.95 -2.80
C GLU A 61 -11.47 18.91 -2.56
N LYS A 62 -11.03 18.09 -1.57
CA LYS A 62 -9.66 17.66 -1.40
C LYS A 62 -9.60 16.13 -1.49
N PRO A 63 -8.54 15.54 -2.05
CA PRO A 63 -8.42 14.10 -2.13
C PRO A 63 -8.09 13.47 -0.77
N TYR A 64 -8.58 12.25 -0.57
CA TYR A 64 -8.29 11.42 0.60
C TYR A 64 -7.73 10.08 0.16
N ILE A 65 -6.81 9.53 0.94
CA ILE A 65 -6.31 8.16 0.79
C ILE A 65 -7.20 7.22 1.60
N PHE A 66 -7.71 6.19 0.93
CA PHE A 66 -8.53 5.15 1.53
C PHE A 66 -7.66 4.05 2.13
N LEU A 67 -7.87 3.72 3.39
CA LEU A 67 -7.09 2.74 4.15
C LEU A 67 -8.00 1.78 4.92
N THR A 68 -7.47 0.60 5.21
CA THR A 68 -8.08 -0.42 6.07
C THR A 68 -7.26 -0.61 7.33
N LYS A 69 -7.93 -1.05 8.39
CA LYS A 69 -7.31 -1.64 9.57
C LYS A 69 -7.64 -3.12 9.60
N ARG A 70 -6.62 -3.94 9.61
CA ARG A 70 -6.77 -5.40 9.60
C ARG A 70 -7.43 -5.89 10.87
N SER A 71 -8.24 -6.94 10.75
CA SER A 71 -8.93 -7.56 11.89
C SER A 71 -7.92 -8.04 12.95
N ALA A 72 -8.29 -7.86 14.22
CA ALA A 72 -7.51 -8.35 15.36
C ALA A 72 -7.43 -9.88 15.43
N ASN A 73 -8.33 -10.58 14.75
CA ASN A 73 -8.42 -12.04 14.73
C ASN A 73 -7.45 -12.71 13.74
N LEU A 74 -6.74 -11.93 12.94
CA LEU A 74 -5.77 -12.47 11.99
C LEU A 74 -4.49 -12.91 12.69
N GLU A 75 -3.92 -14.06 12.29
CA GLU A 75 -2.66 -14.57 12.82
C GLU A 75 -1.45 -13.67 12.49
N GLN A 76 -1.51 -12.98 11.37
CA GLN A 76 -0.42 -12.11 10.90
C GLN A 76 -0.94 -10.70 10.64
N HIS A 77 -0.12 -9.70 11.00
CA HIS A 77 -0.41 -8.29 10.76
C HIS A 77 -1.72 -7.79 11.40
N SER A 78 -2.16 -8.44 12.48
CA SER A 78 -3.34 -8.07 13.25
C SER A 78 -3.32 -6.58 13.66
N GLY A 79 -4.42 -5.88 13.44
CA GLY A 79 -4.60 -4.47 13.80
C GLY A 79 -3.76 -3.47 13.01
N GLN A 80 -2.97 -3.92 12.03
CA GLN A 80 -2.14 -3.02 11.20
C GLN A 80 -2.99 -2.27 10.19
N ILE A 81 -2.53 -1.05 9.89
CA ILE A 81 -3.09 -0.25 8.81
C ILE A 81 -2.47 -0.70 7.49
N ALA A 82 -3.29 -0.86 6.47
CA ALA A 82 -2.89 -1.29 5.14
C ALA A 82 -3.75 -0.66 4.04
N PHE A 83 -3.25 -0.69 2.81
CA PHE A 83 -4.09 -0.59 1.64
C PHE A 83 -4.84 -1.91 1.44
N PRO A 84 -6.07 -1.90 0.90
CA PRO A 84 -6.73 -3.13 0.49
C PRO A 84 -5.88 -3.89 -0.52
N GLY A 85 -5.71 -5.19 -0.34
CA GLY A 85 -4.91 -6.00 -1.26
C GLY A 85 -4.29 -7.23 -0.63
N GLY A 86 -3.66 -8.05 -1.47
CA GLY A 86 -3.09 -9.32 -1.04
C GLY A 86 -2.20 -9.97 -2.06
N LYS A 87 -2.11 -11.30 -2.02
CA LYS A 87 -1.26 -12.10 -2.88
C LYS A 87 -1.79 -12.14 -4.30
N VAL A 88 -0.87 -12.21 -5.26
CA VAL A 88 -1.21 -12.56 -6.64
C VAL A 88 -1.30 -14.09 -6.74
N GLU A 89 -2.43 -14.60 -7.20
CA GLU A 89 -2.66 -16.02 -7.43
C GLU A 89 -2.12 -16.47 -8.80
N ASP A 90 -2.03 -17.78 -8.99
CA ASP A 90 -1.52 -18.35 -10.24
C ASP A 90 -2.42 -17.95 -11.42
N GLY A 91 -1.82 -17.34 -12.41
CA GLY A 91 -2.50 -16.86 -13.62
C GLY A 91 -3.07 -15.45 -13.53
N GLU A 92 -3.05 -14.82 -12.35
CA GLU A 92 -3.47 -13.43 -12.21
C GLU A 92 -2.39 -12.43 -12.61
N THR A 93 -2.81 -11.29 -13.09
CA THR A 93 -1.99 -10.07 -13.13
C THR A 93 -2.03 -9.35 -11.78
N PHE A 94 -1.10 -8.43 -11.55
CA PHE A 94 -1.12 -7.59 -10.35
C PHE A 94 -2.41 -6.78 -10.20
N THR A 95 -2.95 -6.30 -11.32
CA THR A 95 -4.17 -5.49 -11.33
C THR A 95 -5.39 -6.32 -10.96
N GLU A 96 -5.50 -7.53 -11.49
CA GLU A 96 -6.59 -8.46 -11.16
C GLU A 96 -6.56 -8.84 -9.68
N ALA A 97 -5.37 -9.20 -9.16
CA ALA A 97 -5.21 -9.51 -7.75
C ALA A 97 -5.60 -8.34 -6.84
N ALA A 98 -5.15 -7.11 -7.14
CA ALA A 98 -5.50 -5.93 -6.37
C ALA A 98 -7.02 -5.71 -6.32
N PHE A 99 -7.72 -5.86 -7.44
CA PHE A 99 -9.17 -5.68 -7.49
C PHE A 99 -9.93 -6.82 -6.83
N ARG A 100 -9.50 -8.07 -6.99
CA ARG A 100 -10.12 -9.22 -6.31
C ARG A 100 -10.07 -9.03 -4.80
N GLU A 101 -8.89 -8.76 -4.26
CA GLU A 101 -8.68 -8.57 -2.82
C GLU A 101 -9.46 -7.35 -2.29
N ALA A 102 -9.42 -6.20 -2.98
CA ALA A 102 -10.17 -5.02 -2.56
C ALA A 102 -11.69 -5.26 -2.58
N LYS A 103 -12.19 -6.08 -3.52
CA LYS A 103 -13.59 -6.48 -3.55
C LYS A 103 -13.94 -7.43 -2.39
N GLU A 104 -13.07 -8.37 -2.07
CA GLU A 104 -13.23 -9.33 -0.96
C GLU A 104 -13.17 -8.63 0.40
N GLU A 105 -12.19 -7.74 0.61
CA GLU A 105 -11.95 -7.07 1.88
C GLU A 105 -12.96 -5.94 2.19
N VAL A 106 -13.29 -5.12 1.18
CA VAL A 106 -14.06 -3.87 1.40
C VAL A 106 -15.21 -3.67 0.41
N GLY A 107 -15.46 -4.61 -0.48
CA GLY A 107 -16.53 -4.55 -1.46
C GLY A 107 -16.30 -3.54 -2.60
N LEU A 108 -15.05 -3.10 -2.83
CA LEU A 108 -14.75 -2.16 -3.91
C LEU A 108 -14.80 -2.88 -5.27
N ASP A 109 -15.83 -2.56 -6.05
CA ASP A 109 -15.95 -3.07 -7.42
C ASP A 109 -15.07 -2.28 -8.39
N SER A 110 -14.55 -2.93 -9.42
CA SER A 110 -13.72 -2.29 -10.43
C SER A 110 -14.44 -1.17 -11.20
N SER A 111 -15.77 -1.17 -11.24
CA SER A 111 -16.58 -0.09 -11.83
C SER A 111 -16.59 1.18 -11.00
N GLU A 112 -16.26 1.10 -9.70
CA GLU A 112 -16.16 2.22 -8.76
C GLU A 112 -14.73 2.76 -8.65
N PHE A 113 -13.79 2.20 -9.43
CA PHE A 113 -12.37 2.56 -9.41
C PHE A 113 -11.87 2.96 -10.81
N LYS A 114 -11.38 4.17 -10.93
CA LYS A 114 -10.73 4.64 -12.16
C LYS A 114 -9.22 4.51 -12.06
N LEU A 115 -8.66 3.48 -12.69
CA LEU A 115 -7.22 3.23 -12.73
C LEU A 115 -6.46 4.45 -13.30
N CYS A 116 -5.43 4.90 -12.58
CA CYS A 116 -4.49 5.94 -13.02
C CYS A 116 -3.17 5.35 -13.50
N GLY A 117 -2.67 4.35 -12.80
CA GLY A 117 -1.39 3.71 -13.09
C GLY A 117 -0.81 2.97 -11.88
N TYR A 118 0.52 2.88 -11.85
CA TYR A 118 1.25 2.04 -10.91
C TYR A 118 2.41 2.82 -10.30
N LEU A 119 2.75 2.52 -9.05
CA LEU A 119 3.98 3.00 -8.43
C LEU A 119 5.11 1.97 -8.58
N ASP A 120 6.28 2.29 -8.06
CA ASP A 120 7.38 1.33 -7.96
C ASP A 120 6.99 0.18 -7.02
N THR A 121 7.54 -1.00 -7.30
CA THR A 121 7.33 -2.15 -6.42
C THR A 121 8.04 -1.95 -5.08
N TYR A 122 7.44 -2.49 -4.02
CA TYR A 122 7.98 -2.45 -2.66
C TYR A 122 8.27 -3.85 -2.13
N GLU A 123 9.46 -4.06 -1.56
CA GLU A 123 9.86 -5.32 -0.95
C GLU A 123 9.67 -5.28 0.56
N THR A 124 8.88 -6.22 1.07
CA THR A 124 8.65 -6.34 2.51
C THR A 124 9.61 -7.32 3.17
N GLY A 125 9.94 -7.06 4.42
CA GLY A 125 10.69 -8.01 5.25
C GLY A 125 9.99 -9.35 5.49
N THR A 126 8.69 -9.42 5.21
CA THR A 126 7.88 -10.63 5.32
C THR A 126 7.89 -11.50 4.06
N GLY A 127 8.63 -11.09 3.03
CA GLY A 127 8.86 -11.88 1.82
C GLY A 127 7.87 -11.62 0.69
N TYR A 128 7.30 -10.44 0.62
CA TYR A 128 6.45 -10.02 -0.48
C TYR A 128 7.10 -8.91 -1.30
N ARG A 129 6.85 -8.94 -2.61
CA ARG A 129 7.07 -7.81 -3.50
C ARG A 129 5.71 -7.30 -3.94
N ILE A 130 5.37 -6.09 -3.49
CA ILE A 130 4.05 -5.47 -3.64
C ILE A 130 4.10 -4.49 -4.79
N LEU A 131 3.14 -4.58 -5.73
CA LEU A 131 2.87 -3.55 -6.71
C LEU A 131 1.67 -2.71 -6.28
N PRO A 132 1.84 -1.40 -6.06
CA PRO A 132 0.70 -0.53 -5.78
C PRO A 132 -0.01 -0.12 -7.07
N VAL A 133 -1.32 -0.36 -7.11
CA VAL A 133 -2.24 0.02 -8.19
C VAL A 133 -2.97 1.28 -7.77
N VAL A 134 -2.68 2.40 -8.44
CA VAL A 134 -3.19 3.73 -8.05
C VAL A 134 -4.40 4.11 -8.90
N GLY A 135 -5.43 4.62 -8.27
CA GLY A 135 -6.58 5.16 -8.96
C GLY A 135 -7.56 5.91 -8.08
N PHE A 136 -8.57 6.48 -8.74
CA PHE A 136 -9.61 7.24 -8.07
C PHE A 136 -10.81 6.35 -7.76
N VAL A 137 -11.25 6.37 -6.51
CA VAL A 137 -12.47 5.71 -6.02
C VAL A 137 -13.63 6.70 -6.14
N ASP A 138 -14.79 6.21 -6.57
CA ASP A 138 -16.01 7.03 -6.62
C ASP A 138 -16.28 7.63 -5.22
N PRO A 139 -16.46 8.95 -5.08
CA PRO A 139 -16.74 9.58 -3.79
C PRO A 139 -18.03 9.11 -3.11
N LYS A 140 -18.90 8.41 -3.85
CA LYS A 140 -20.11 7.77 -3.32
C LYS A 140 -19.90 6.33 -2.86
N PHE A 141 -18.72 5.78 -3.07
CA PHE A 141 -18.38 4.43 -2.62
C PHE A 141 -18.63 4.28 -1.10
N VAL A 142 -19.36 3.24 -0.74
CA VAL A 142 -19.63 2.87 0.65
C VAL A 142 -19.02 1.49 0.90
N PRO A 143 -17.98 1.41 1.75
CA PRO A 143 -17.32 0.13 2.01
C PRO A 143 -18.26 -0.92 2.59
N LYS A 144 -18.16 -2.15 2.09
CA LYS A 144 -18.78 -3.35 2.64
C LYS A 144 -17.67 -4.24 3.19
N ILE A 145 -17.42 -4.09 4.47
CA ILE A 145 -16.28 -4.72 5.16
C ILE A 145 -16.51 -6.22 5.32
N ASN A 146 -15.52 -7.02 4.98
CA ASN A 146 -15.39 -8.42 5.44
C ASN A 146 -14.77 -8.41 6.84
N GLU A 147 -15.59 -8.55 7.89
CA GLU A 147 -15.15 -8.47 9.29
C GLU A 147 -14.11 -9.53 9.67
N GLY A 148 -14.01 -10.62 8.91
CA GLY A 148 -12.98 -11.64 9.09
C GLY A 148 -11.57 -11.11 8.79
N GLU A 149 -11.44 -10.13 7.90
CA GLU A 149 -10.17 -9.60 7.41
C GLU A 149 -9.93 -8.14 7.78
N VAL A 150 -10.97 -7.33 7.76
CA VAL A 150 -10.91 -5.87 8.01
C VAL A 150 -11.78 -5.52 9.21
N ALA A 151 -11.19 -4.84 10.19
CA ALA A 151 -11.93 -4.35 11.36
C ALA A 151 -12.66 -3.03 11.07
N GLU A 152 -12.03 -2.15 10.30
CA GLU A 152 -12.57 -0.84 9.94
C GLU A 152 -11.87 -0.26 8.71
N THR A 153 -12.52 0.71 8.07
CA THR A 153 -11.97 1.53 7.01
C THR A 153 -11.97 3.00 7.43
N PHE A 154 -10.99 3.75 6.95
CA PHE A 154 -10.92 5.19 7.21
C PHE A 154 -10.20 5.92 6.07
N GLU A 155 -10.30 7.22 6.09
CA GLU A 155 -9.73 8.09 5.08
C GLU A 155 -8.76 9.09 5.71
N VAL A 156 -7.64 9.32 5.05
CA VAL A 156 -6.62 10.29 5.47
C VAL A 156 -6.47 11.35 4.39
N PRO A 157 -6.49 12.65 4.72
CA PRO A 157 -6.26 13.68 3.71
C PRO A 157 -4.94 13.46 2.99
N PHE A 158 -4.96 13.50 1.65
CA PHE A 158 -3.79 13.31 0.80
C PHE A 158 -2.65 14.27 1.19
N GLU A 159 -2.98 15.56 1.39
CA GLU A 159 -2.00 16.57 1.82
C GLU A 159 -1.33 16.21 3.15
N PHE A 160 -2.08 15.59 4.08
CA PHE A 160 -1.54 15.20 5.38
C PHE A 160 -0.50 14.08 5.25
N ILE A 161 -0.77 13.08 4.40
CA ILE A 161 0.19 11.99 4.14
C ILE A 161 1.42 12.51 3.39
N MET A 162 1.25 13.43 2.44
CA MET A 162 2.35 13.97 1.64
C MET A 162 3.21 14.99 2.39
N ASP A 163 2.75 15.52 3.51
CA ASP A 163 3.52 16.46 4.30
C ASP A 163 4.57 15.75 5.16
N LYS A 164 5.84 15.88 4.77
CA LYS A 164 6.98 15.27 5.46
C LYS A 164 7.10 15.66 6.94
N ARG A 165 6.47 16.75 7.40
CA ARG A 165 6.45 17.14 8.82
C ARG A 165 5.65 16.17 9.68
N ASN A 166 4.74 15.41 9.07
CA ASN A 166 3.96 14.38 9.73
C ASN A 166 4.68 13.03 9.79
N HIS A 167 5.81 12.90 9.08
CA HIS A 167 6.59 11.66 9.04
C HIS A 167 7.57 11.62 10.21
N GLN A 168 7.38 10.66 11.11
CA GLN A 168 8.22 10.46 12.28
C GLN A 168 9.14 9.25 12.06
N LEU A 169 10.45 9.47 12.15
CA LEU A 169 11.41 8.37 12.10
C LEU A 169 11.38 7.59 13.41
N GLN A 170 11.12 6.30 13.32
CA GLN A 170 11.11 5.36 14.44
C GLN A 170 12.19 4.31 14.25
N SER A 171 12.58 3.67 15.35
CA SER A 171 13.53 2.56 15.36
C SER A 171 12.93 1.37 16.08
N GLY A 172 13.12 0.18 15.52
CA GLY A 172 12.64 -1.06 16.13
C GLY A 172 13.54 -2.25 15.84
N LYS A 173 13.56 -3.22 16.75
CA LYS A 173 14.25 -4.50 16.53
C LYS A 173 13.37 -5.46 15.75
N TRP A 174 13.89 -5.99 14.65
CA TRP A 174 13.24 -7.02 13.87
C TRP A 174 14.27 -8.11 13.49
N ARG A 175 13.98 -9.37 13.82
CA ARG A 175 14.89 -10.50 13.63
C ARG A 175 16.33 -10.25 14.13
N GLY A 176 16.45 -9.53 15.29
CA GLY A 176 17.74 -9.23 15.91
C GLY A 176 18.47 -7.99 15.35
N VAL A 177 17.98 -7.39 14.29
CA VAL A 177 18.55 -6.19 13.65
C VAL A 177 17.72 -4.96 13.99
N VAL A 178 18.39 -3.83 14.28
CA VAL A 178 17.74 -2.54 14.43
C VAL A 178 17.47 -1.99 13.03
N ARG A 179 16.23 -1.66 12.74
CA ARG A 179 15.84 -0.97 11.53
C ARG A 179 15.10 0.32 11.84
N ASN A 180 15.31 1.31 11.00
CA ASN A 180 14.57 2.55 11.04
C ASN A 180 13.40 2.48 10.06
N PHE A 181 12.29 3.15 10.40
CA PHE A 181 11.12 3.25 9.55
C PHE A 181 10.33 4.52 9.86
N TYR A 182 9.59 5.00 8.90
CA TYR A 182 8.71 6.15 9.13
C TYR A 182 7.32 5.73 9.59
N THR A 183 6.72 6.56 10.44
CA THR A 183 5.32 6.45 10.85
C THR A 183 4.62 7.79 10.68
N ILE A 184 3.31 7.74 10.47
CA ILE A 184 2.41 8.89 10.50
C ILE A 184 1.31 8.58 11.50
N THR A 185 1.07 9.47 12.45
CA THR A 185 -0.06 9.37 13.39
C THR A 185 -1.20 10.27 12.92
N TYR A 186 -2.35 9.69 12.63
CA TYR A 186 -3.55 10.41 12.22
C TYR A 186 -4.77 9.93 13.01
N GLN A 187 -5.40 10.81 13.78
CA GLN A 187 -6.60 10.51 14.59
C GLN A 187 -6.50 9.24 15.45
N GLY A 188 -5.32 8.95 16.00
CA GLY A 188 -5.07 7.75 16.80
C GLY A 188 -4.65 6.51 16.00
N TYR A 189 -4.72 6.54 14.67
CA TYR A 189 -4.16 5.50 13.81
C TYR A 189 -2.65 5.70 13.67
N ASN A 190 -1.91 4.62 13.82
CA ASN A 190 -0.47 4.60 13.56
C ASN A 190 -0.22 3.95 12.18
N ILE A 191 0.00 4.78 11.17
CA ILE A 191 0.24 4.38 9.78
C ILE A 191 1.75 4.23 9.62
N TRP A 192 2.23 3.06 9.23
CA TRP A 192 3.66 2.79 9.21
C TRP A 192 4.14 2.05 7.96
N LEU A 193 5.46 2.10 7.71
CA LEU A 193 6.23 1.34 6.73
C LEU A 193 5.87 1.57 5.26
N SER A 194 5.58 0.47 4.57
CA SER A 194 5.40 0.39 3.13
C SER A 194 4.43 1.42 2.57
N LEU A 195 3.41 1.78 3.34
CA LEU A 195 2.42 2.79 2.97
C LEU A 195 3.04 4.18 2.74
N ILE A 196 4.05 4.55 3.52
CA ILE A 196 4.69 5.87 3.44
C ILE A 196 5.75 5.90 2.34
N HIS A 197 6.38 4.76 2.06
CA HIS A 197 7.36 4.65 0.99
C HIS A 197 6.73 4.45 -0.39
N ILE A 198 5.48 4.02 -0.42
CA ILE A 198 4.65 3.96 -1.62
C ILE A 198 4.14 5.34 -1.98
#